data_38a22b7a989746b6e14b518c22cbe3d1
#
_entry.id   38a22b7a989746b6e14b518c22cbe3d1
#
_cell.length_a   1.000
_cell.length_b   1.000
_cell.length_c   1.000
_cell.angle_alpha   90.00
_cell.angle_beta   90.00
_cell.angle_gamma   90.00
#
_symmetry.space_group_name_H-M   'P 1'
#
loop_
_entity.id
_entity.type
_entity.pdbx_description
1 polymer ?
#
loop_
_entity_poly.entity_id
_entity_poly.type
_entity_poly.pdbx_seq_one_letter_code
_entity_poly.pdbx_strand_id
1 'polypeptide(L)'
;MLEARGRIVIFTDADLSAPIEEAGKLIDALETCDLAIGSRAMDRSLISVHESPFREFAGIIFNKIVRSILWLPFVDTQCGFKAFRRQRCGILFEQQTIERFGFDPELLFLARRHGLRVVEIPVRWGHSPATKVSMLHDSIQMFIDVFTIRWNSLRGRYPRKA
;
A
#
# COMPACT_ATOMS: atom_id res chain seq x y z
N MET A 1 -7.41 6.94 -10.13
CA MET A 1 -6.01 6.88 -10.59
C MET A 1 -5.91 6.94 -12.12
N LEU A 2 -6.67 6.16 -12.87
CA LEU A 2 -6.64 6.18 -14.35
C LEU A 2 -7.05 7.54 -14.92
N GLU A 3 -8.00 8.24 -14.29
CA GLU A 3 -8.46 9.58 -14.69
C GLU A 3 -7.47 10.73 -14.35
N ALA A 4 -6.46 10.44 -13.54
CA ALA A 4 -5.49 11.46 -13.17
C ALA A 4 -4.66 11.90 -14.37
N ARG A 5 -4.40 13.22 -14.51
CA ARG A 5 -3.69 13.82 -15.66
C ARG A 5 -2.25 14.23 -15.33
N GLY A 6 -1.89 14.30 -14.04
CA GLY A 6 -0.56 14.66 -13.58
C GLY A 6 0.53 13.65 -13.96
N ARG A 7 1.76 14.07 -14.09
CA ARG A 7 2.93 13.17 -14.24
C ARG A 7 3.15 12.32 -13.00
N ILE A 8 2.90 12.89 -11.83
CA ILE A 8 2.93 12.25 -10.52
C ILE A 8 1.49 12.20 -10.04
N VAL A 9 1.09 11.07 -9.48
CA VAL A 9 -0.21 10.87 -8.85
C VAL A 9 0.02 10.41 -7.43
N ILE A 10 -0.65 11.06 -6.49
CA ILE A 10 -0.60 10.71 -5.07
C ILE A 10 -1.95 10.12 -4.68
N PHE A 11 -1.90 9.01 -3.97
CA PHE A 11 -3.01 8.43 -3.25
C PHE A 11 -2.83 8.68 -1.76
N THR A 12 -3.89 9.12 -1.08
CA THR A 12 -3.93 9.27 0.37
C THR A 12 -5.28 8.83 0.90
N ASP A 13 -5.29 8.27 2.11
CA ASP A 13 -6.53 7.98 2.82
C ASP A 13 -7.29 9.28 3.13
N ALA A 14 -8.61 9.22 3.08
CA ALA A 14 -9.46 10.39 3.25
C ALA A 14 -9.43 11.00 4.66
N ASP A 15 -8.97 10.24 5.66
CA ASP A 15 -8.84 10.68 7.04
C ASP A 15 -7.52 11.42 7.31
N LEU A 16 -6.62 11.49 6.29
CA LEU A 16 -5.32 12.12 6.37
C LEU A 16 -4.48 11.65 7.56
N SER A 17 -4.60 10.37 7.93
CA SER A 17 -3.79 9.76 8.99
C SER A 17 -2.28 9.94 8.73
N ALA A 18 -1.85 9.95 7.47
CA ALA A 18 -0.56 10.51 7.07
C ALA A 18 -0.78 11.96 6.61
N PRO A 19 -0.15 12.97 7.26
CA PRO A 19 -0.31 14.37 6.88
C PRO A 19 0.13 14.63 5.44
N ILE A 20 -0.61 15.48 4.72
CA ILE A 20 -0.32 15.77 3.31
C ILE A 20 1.05 16.43 3.10
N GLU A 21 1.61 17.05 4.12
CA GLU A 21 2.94 17.65 4.11
C GLU A 21 4.05 16.62 3.89
N GLU A 22 3.79 15.36 4.23
CA GLU A 22 4.72 14.25 3.97
C GLU A 22 4.82 13.91 2.47
N ALA A 23 3.92 14.44 1.63
CA ALA A 23 3.91 14.17 0.18
C ALA A 23 5.22 14.59 -0.50
N GLY A 24 5.86 15.66 -0.01
CA GLY A 24 7.17 16.10 -0.52
C GLY A 24 8.20 14.97 -0.53
N LYS A 25 8.31 14.24 0.58
CA LYS A 25 9.26 13.11 0.70
C LYS A 25 9.01 12.01 -0.35
N LEU A 26 7.74 11.70 -0.62
CA LEU A 26 7.38 10.69 -1.61
C LEU A 26 7.67 11.18 -3.02
N ILE A 27 7.40 12.47 -3.30
CA ILE A 27 7.67 13.09 -4.60
C ILE A 27 9.17 13.08 -4.89
N ASP A 28 9.99 13.49 -3.93
CA ASP A 28 11.45 13.50 -4.06
C ASP A 28 12.00 12.09 -4.31
N ALA A 29 11.47 11.08 -3.61
CA ALA A 29 11.85 9.69 -3.82
C ALA A 29 11.57 9.20 -5.25
N LEU A 30 10.53 9.75 -5.91
CA LEU A 30 10.23 9.39 -7.30
C LEU A 30 11.32 9.83 -8.30
N GLU A 31 12.28 10.64 -7.92
CA GLU A 31 13.44 10.92 -8.80
C GLU A 31 14.20 9.63 -9.13
N THR A 32 14.23 8.68 -8.21
CA THR A 32 14.99 7.43 -8.32
C THR A 32 14.15 6.17 -8.39
N CYS A 33 12.82 6.24 -8.22
CA CYS A 33 11.93 5.08 -8.22
C CYS A 33 10.67 5.34 -9.06
N ASP A 34 9.88 4.30 -9.30
CA ASP A 34 8.61 4.37 -10.03
C ASP A 34 7.41 4.58 -9.08
N LEU A 35 7.51 4.04 -7.87
CA LEU A 35 6.51 4.07 -6.83
C LEU A 35 7.18 4.33 -5.47
N ALA A 36 6.74 5.37 -4.77
CA ALA A 36 7.12 5.63 -3.38
C ALA A 36 5.92 5.34 -2.47
N ILE A 37 6.14 4.57 -1.41
CA ILE A 37 5.12 4.23 -0.42
C ILE A 37 5.51 4.78 0.95
N GLY A 38 4.55 5.39 1.64
CA GLY A 38 4.70 5.74 3.03
C GLY A 38 4.79 4.49 3.90
N SER A 39 5.55 4.54 4.98
CA SER A 39 5.69 3.43 5.91
C SER A 39 5.64 3.94 7.35
N ARG A 40 4.71 3.37 8.13
CA ARG A 40 4.56 3.59 9.58
C ARG A 40 5.53 2.70 10.37
N ALA A 41 5.98 1.64 9.73
CA ALA A 41 6.74 0.58 10.37
C ALA A 41 8.26 0.77 10.28
N MET A 42 8.75 1.60 9.35
CA MET A 42 10.17 1.89 9.20
C MET A 42 10.73 2.73 10.36
N ASP A 43 9.94 3.70 10.81
CA ASP A 43 10.30 4.55 11.96
C ASP A 43 9.06 4.79 12.83
N ARG A 44 8.92 4.00 13.89
CA ARG A 44 7.77 4.09 14.80
C ARG A 44 7.78 5.35 15.68
N SER A 45 8.89 6.07 15.77
CA SER A 45 8.95 7.35 16.50
C SER A 45 8.12 8.44 15.82
N LEU A 46 7.79 8.26 14.54
CA LEU A 46 6.95 9.17 13.75
C LEU A 46 5.45 8.95 13.95
N ILE A 47 5.05 7.94 14.75
CA ILE A 47 3.65 7.72 15.10
C ILE A 47 3.26 8.69 16.23
N SER A 48 2.42 9.67 15.90
CA SER A 48 1.98 10.71 16.85
C SER A 48 0.81 10.26 17.73
N VAL A 49 -0.07 9.41 17.21
CA VAL A 49 -1.22 8.83 17.93
C VAL A 49 -1.23 7.34 17.69
N HIS A 50 -1.00 6.57 18.75
CA HIS A 50 -0.97 5.12 18.70
C HIS A 50 -2.39 4.53 18.74
N GLU A 51 -2.58 3.41 18.07
CA GLU A 51 -3.73 2.54 18.30
C GLU A 51 -3.61 1.80 19.63
N SER A 52 -4.64 1.05 20.01
CA SER A 52 -4.50 0.16 21.16
C SER A 52 -3.40 -0.88 20.93
N PRO A 53 -2.62 -1.28 21.95
CA PRO A 53 -1.51 -2.24 21.80
C PRO A 53 -1.94 -3.55 21.15
N PHE A 54 -3.16 -3.99 21.43
CA PHE A 54 -3.72 -5.20 20.81
C PHE A 54 -3.91 -5.05 19.29
N ARG A 55 -4.45 -3.90 18.84
CA ARG A 55 -4.62 -3.60 17.41
C ARG A 55 -3.30 -3.49 16.68
N GLU A 56 -2.32 -2.79 17.28
CA GLU A 56 -0.99 -2.68 16.71
C GLU A 56 -0.33 -4.06 16.57
N PHE A 57 -0.41 -4.89 17.59
CA PHE A 57 0.16 -6.24 17.55
C PHE A 57 -0.51 -7.11 16.49
N ALA A 58 -1.85 -7.10 16.43
CA ALA A 58 -2.61 -7.82 15.41
C ALA A 58 -2.24 -7.33 13.99
N GLY A 59 -2.12 -6.02 13.79
CA GLY A 59 -1.70 -5.43 12.52
C GLY A 59 -0.30 -5.85 12.09
N ILE A 60 0.65 -5.92 13.03
CA ILE A 60 2.02 -6.40 12.76
C ILE A 60 2.02 -7.87 12.31
N ILE A 61 1.27 -8.73 13.01
CA ILE A 61 1.14 -10.15 12.63
C ILE A 61 0.50 -10.27 11.25
N PHE A 62 -0.60 -9.56 11.03
CA PHE A 62 -1.31 -9.58 9.76
C PHE A 62 -0.40 -9.15 8.60
N ASN A 63 0.32 -8.04 8.76
CA ASN A 63 1.25 -7.56 7.74
C ASN A 63 2.37 -8.59 7.45
N LYS A 64 2.88 -9.28 8.47
CA LYS A 64 3.86 -10.38 8.27
C LYS A 64 3.28 -11.52 7.43
N ILE A 65 2.02 -11.89 7.66
CA ILE A 65 1.31 -12.92 6.88
C ILE A 65 1.16 -12.48 5.43
N VAL A 66 0.68 -11.25 5.18
CA VAL A 66 0.55 -10.68 3.83
C VAL A 66 1.87 -10.71 3.08
N ARG A 67 2.93 -10.21 3.72
CA ARG A 67 4.29 -10.21 3.17
C ARG A 67 4.78 -11.61 2.79
N SER A 68 4.53 -12.59 3.66
CA SER A 68 4.95 -13.97 3.44
C SER A 68 4.20 -14.62 2.27
N ILE A 69 2.88 -14.46 2.19
CA ILE A 69 2.05 -15.06 1.13
C ILE A 69 2.35 -14.42 -0.23
N LEU A 70 2.50 -13.11 -0.29
CA LEU A 70 2.73 -12.36 -1.53
C LEU A 70 4.23 -12.18 -1.83
N TRP A 71 5.12 -12.61 -0.92
CA TRP A 71 6.58 -12.44 -1.02
C TRP A 71 7.00 -10.99 -1.21
N LEU A 72 6.39 -10.09 -0.44
CA LEU A 72 6.67 -8.66 -0.50
C LEU A 72 7.84 -8.29 0.40
N PRO A 73 8.85 -7.58 -0.11
CA PRO A 73 10.02 -7.17 0.68
C PRO A 73 9.74 -5.93 1.56
N PHE A 74 8.55 -5.33 1.44
CA PHE A 74 8.19 -4.07 2.12
C PHE A 74 7.80 -4.31 3.57
N VAL A 75 8.15 -3.37 4.45
CA VAL A 75 7.87 -3.47 5.88
C VAL A 75 6.42 -3.09 6.18
N ASP A 76 5.86 -2.08 5.49
CA ASP A 76 4.45 -1.68 5.58
C ASP A 76 3.76 -1.85 4.22
N THR A 77 2.86 -2.83 4.12
CA THR A 77 2.15 -3.12 2.87
C THR A 77 0.81 -2.41 2.73
N GLN A 78 0.37 -1.69 3.77
CA GLN A 78 -1.01 -1.19 3.88
C GLN A 78 -1.09 0.30 4.24
N CYS A 79 0.01 1.03 4.16
CA CYS A 79 -0.04 2.47 4.32
C CYS A 79 -0.74 3.10 3.13
N GLY A 80 -1.90 3.73 3.35
CA GLY A 80 -2.69 4.41 2.32
C GLY A 80 -2.10 5.75 1.87
N PHE A 81 -0.77 5.86 1.83
CA PHE A 81 -0.08 7.05 1.37
C PHE A 81 1.01 6.67 0.38
N LYS A 82 0.73 6.89 -0.91
CA LYS A 82 1.58 6.42 -2.01
C LYS A 82 1.68 7.44 -3.13
N ALA A 83 2.87 7.57 -3.73
CA ALA A 83 3.10 8.40 -4.89
C ALA A 83 3.61 7.56 -6.08
N PHE A 84 3.10 7.83 -7.26
CA PHE A 84 3.30 7.03 -8.46
C PHE A 84 3.79 7.91 -9.61
N ARG A 85 4.80 7.45 -10.35
CA ARG A 85 5.05 7.92 -11.72
C ARG A 85 3.95 7.40 -12.63
N ARG A 86 2.98 8.26 -13.01
CA ARG A 86 1.78 7.85 -13.75
C ARG A 86 2.09 6.99 -14.98
N GLN A 87 3.05 7.40 -15.79
CA GLN A 87 3.39 6.70 -17.03
C GLN A 87 3.90 5.28 -16.79
N ARG A 88 4.64 5.06 -15.69
CA ARG A 88 5.21 3.75 -15.34
C ARG A 88 4.20 2.88 -14.60
N CYS A 89 3.40 3.47 -13.73
CA CYS A 89 2.53 2.76 -12.81
C CYS A 89 1.08 2.60 -13.32
N GLY A 90 0.72 3.15 -14.48
CA GLY A 90 -0.62 3.03 -15.05
C GLY A 90 -1.09 1.58 -15.16
N ILE A 91 -0.18 0.68 -15.56
CA ILE A 91 -0.44 -0.76 -15.69
C ILE A 91 -0.94 -1.40 -14.39
N LEU A 92 -0.55 -0.88 -13.21
CA LEU A 92 -0.99 -1.41 -11.92
C LEU A 92 -2.49 -1.26 -11.76
N PHE A 93 -3.02 -0.08 -12.13
CA PHE A 93 -4.44 0.25 -12.03
C PHE A 93 -5.28 -0.38 -13.14
N GLU A 94 -4.67 -0.68 -14.29
CA GLU A 94 -5.32 -1.43 -15.37
C GLU A 94 -5.51 -2.90 -15.00
N GLN A 95 -4.61 -3.48 -14.19
CA GLN A 95 -4.63 -4.89 -13.81
C GLN A 95 -5.19 -5.16 -12.43
N GLN A 96 -5.35 -4.14 -11.61
CA GLN A 96 -5.93 -4.26 -10.28
C GLN A 96 -7.33 -4.86 -10.34
N THR A 97 -7.60 -5.85 -9.51
CA THR A 97 -8.86 -6.58 -9.44
C THR A 97 -9.51 -6.52 -8.06
N ILE A 98 -8.74 -6.23 -7.03
CA ILE A 98 -9.21 -6.18 -5.64
C ILE A 98 -9.67 -4.78 -5.30
N GLU A 99 -10.85 -4.69 -4.73
CA GLU A 99 -11.42 -3.46 -4.18
C GLU A 99 -11.18 -3.37 -2.67
N ARG A 100 -11.51 -2.23 -2.06
CA ARG A 100 -11.41 -1.98 -0.62
C ARG A 100 -9.95 -2.14 -0.11
N PHE A 101 -9.77 -2.68 1.11
CA PHE A 101 -8.47 -2.70 1.81
C PHE A 101 -7.41 -3.65 1.22
N GLY A 102 -7.83 -4.63 0.42
CA GLY A 102 -6.93 -5.57 -0.24
C GLY A 102 -6.18 -4.99 -1.44
N PHE A 103 -6.57 -3.80 -1.93
CA PHE A 103 -5.96 -3.20 -3.11
C PHE A 103 -4.49 -2.78 -2.89
N ASP A 104 -4.13 -2.32 -1.70
CA ASP A 104 -2.78 -1.90 -1.37
C ASP A 104 -1.73 -3.00 -1.57
N PRO A 105 -1.86 -4.19 -0.95
CA PRO A 105 -0.95 -5.28 -1.19
C PRO A 105 -1.01 -5.81 -2.65
N GLU A 106 -2.16 -5.69 -3.34
CA GLU A 106 -2.23 -6.06 -4.75
C GLU A 106 -1.38 -5.13 -5.63
N LEU A 107 -1.44 -3.82 -5.42
CA LEU A 107 -0.62 -2.86 -6.16
C LEU A 107 0.88 -3.12 -5.95
N LEU A 108 1.30 -3.44 -4.72
CA LEU A 108 2.70 -3.78 -4.43
C LEU A 108 3.12 -5.11 -5.07
N PHE A 109 2.23 -6.09 -5.07
CA PHE A 109 2.45 -7.36 -5.76
C PHE A 109 2.60 -7.16 -7.27
N LEU A 110 1.73 -6.37 -7.89
CA LEU A 110 1.79 -6.02 -9.30
C LEU A 110 3.06 -5.23 -9.63
N ALA A 111 3.42 -4.23 -8.81
CA ALA A 111 4.62 -3.44 -8.99
C ALA A 111 5.88 -4.34 -9.04
N ARG A 112 5.99 -5.28 -8.10
CA ARG A 112 7.07 -6.27 -8.10
C ARG A 112 7.04 -7.17 -9.33
N ARG A 113 5.85 -7.64 -9.72
CA ARG A 113 5.68 -8.50 -10.90
C ARG A 113 6.09 -7.83 -12.19
N HIS A 114 5.86 -6.52 -12.32
CA HIS A 114 6.25 -5.70 -13.45
C HIS A 114 7.68 -5.15 -13.36
N GLY A 115 8.44 -5.49 -12.31
CA GLY A 115 9.82 -5.03 -12.13
C GLY A 115 9.93 -3.54 -11.87
N LEU A 116 8.85 -2.90 -11.35
CA LEU A 116 8.88 -1.50 -10.97
C LEU A 116 9.74 -1.30 -9.72
N ARG A 117 10.50 -0.21 -9.71
CA ARG A 117 11.30 0.17 -8.55
C ARG A 117 10.40 0.84 -7.51
N VAL A 118 10.25 0.17 -6.37
CA VAL A 118 9.44 0.64 -5.23
C VAL A 118 10.36 0.98 -4.07
N VAL A 119 10.12 2.12 -3.41
CA VAL A 119 10.86 2.57 -2.22
C VAL A 119 9.88 2.87 -1.10
N GLU A 120 10.19 2.43 0.12
CA GLU A 120 9.49 2.81 1.35
C GLU A 120 10.10 4.06 1.95
N ILE A 121 9.26 4.98 2.40
CA ILE A 121 9.64 6.26 3.01
C ILE A 121 8.98 6.35 4.38
N PRO A 122 9.74 6.55 5.47
CA PRO A 122 9.15 6.74 6.79
C PRO A 122 8.36 8.06 6.81
N VAL A 123 7.10 7.98 7.23
CA VAL A 123 6.18 9.13 7.27
C VAL A 123 5.56 9.28 8.64
N ARG A 124 5.25 10.52 9.03
CA ARG A 124 4.42 10.78 10.20
C ARG A 124 3.06 10.16 9.99
N TRP A 125 2.52 9.58 11.05
CA TRP A 125 1.21 8.96 11.03
C TRP A 125 0.52 9.11 12.39
N GLY A 126 -0.80 9.29 12.37
CA GLY A 126 -1.60 9.34 13.56
C GLY A 126 -2.91 8.60 13.38
N HIS A 127 -3.27 7.77 14.37
CA HIS A 127 -4.56 7.09 14.34
C HIS A 127 -5.71 8.11 14.35
N SER A 128 -6.63 7.98 13.39
CA SER A 128 -7.87 8.76 13.34
C SER A 128 -8.99 8.01 14.06
N PRO A 129 -9.59 8.57 15.14
CA PRO A 129 -10.72 7.94 15.83
C PRO A 129 -11.97 7.77 14.94
N ALA A 130 -12.06 8.53 13.85
CA ALA A 130 -13.19 8.48 12.91
C ALA A 130 -13.13 7.25 11.97
N THR A 131 -12.13 6.40 12.11
CA THR A 131 -12.01 5.19 11.30
C THR A 131 -13.19 4.25 11.48
N LYS A 132 -13.82 3.87 10.35
CA LYS A 132 -14.96 2.93 10.30
C LYS A 132 -14.52 1.48 10.05
N VAL A 133 -13.24 1.18 10.14
CA VAL A 133 -12.69 -0.16 9.88
C VAL A 133 -13.11 -1.12 10.98
N SER A 134 -13.86 -2.15 10.60
CA SER A 134 -14.20 -3.27 11.48
C SER A 134 -13.03 -4.25 11.54
N MET A 135 -12.32 -4.28 12.67
CA MET A 135 -11.10 -5.07 12.82
C MET A 135 -11.27 -6.55 12.43
N LEU A 136 -12.38 -7.17 12.80
CA LEU A 136 -12.59 -8.59 12.54
C LEU A 136 -13.06 -8.85 11.09
N HIS A 137 -14.10 -8.15 10.67
CA HIS A 137 -14.70 -8.35 9.35
C HIS A 137 -13.73 -7.97 8.22
N ASP A 138 -13.12 -6.81 8.33
CA ASP A 138 -12.22 -6.31 7.28
C ASP A 138 -10.91 -7.11 7.22
N SER A 139 -10.41 -7.60 8.38
CA SER A 139 -9.23 -8.46 8.40
C SER A 139 -9.49 -9.81 7.73
N ILE A 140 -10.67 -10.42 7.93
CA ILE A 140 -11.04 -11.68 7.25
C ILE A 140 -11.13 -11.44 5.74
N GLN A 141 -11.79 -10.35 5.32
CA GLN A 141 -11.90 -10.03 3.91
C GLN A 141 -10.52 -9.81 3.26
N MET A 142 -9.67 -9.03 3.91
CA MET A 142 -8.29 -8.81 3.43
C MET A 142 -7.49 -10.10 3.34
N PHE A 143 -7.72 -11.04 4.27
CA PHE A 143 -7.07 -12.35 4.22
C PHE A 143 -7.50 -13.12 2.97
N ILE A 144 -8.81 -13.13 2.68
CA ILE A 144 -9.36 -13.73 1.44
C ILE A 144 -8.76 -13.04 0.21
N ASP A 145 -8.65 -11.71 0.22
CA ASP A 145 -8.10 -10.93 -0.87
C ASP A 145 -6.64 -11.31 -1.16
N VAL A 146 -5.82 -11.50 -0.12
CA VAL A 146 -4.41 -11.92 -0.28
C VAL A 146 -4.30 -13.28 -0.98
N PHE A 147 -5.14 -14.25 -0.63
CA PHE A 147 -5.20 -15.53 -1.35
C PHE A 147 -5.74 -15.36 -2.76
N THR A 148 -6.72 -14.48 -2.97
CA THR A 148 -7.26 -14.17 -4.28
C THR A 148 -6.20 -13.58 -5.20
N ILE A 149 -5.37 -12.66 -4.72
CA ILE A 149 -4.23 -12.10 -5.46
C ILE A 149 -3.29 -13.24 -5.91
N ARG A 150 -2.94 -14.13 -4.98
CA ARG A 150 -2.08 -15.26 -5.31
C ARG A 150 -2.69 -16.19 -6.35
N TRP A 151 -3.97 -16.50 -6.20
CA TRP A 151 -4.73 -17.33 -7.12
C TRP A 151 -4.85 -16.70 -8.51
N ASN A 152 -5.17 -15.42 -8.59
CA ASN A 152 -5.21 -14.67 -9.84
C ASN A 152 -3.86 -14.69 -10.56
N SER A 153 -2.77 -14.56 -9.80
CA SER A 153 -1.42 -14.66 -10.35
C SER A 153 -1.13 -16.03 -10.96
N LEU A 154 -1.52 -17.12 -10.28
CA LEU A 154 -1.35 -18.49 -10.78
C LEU A 154 -2.20 -18.76 -12.01
N ARG A 155 -3.39 -18.17 -12.11
CA ARG A 155 -4.28 -18.27 -13.27
C ARG A 155 -3.89 -17.35 -14.44
N GLY A 156 -2.80 -16.61 -14.34
CA GLY A 156 -2.35 -15.71 -15.41
C GLY A 156 -3.18 -14.44 -15.60
N ARG A 157 -4.02 -14.07 -14.62
CA ARG A 157 -4.85 -12.85 -14.71
C ARG A 157 -4.05 -11.55 -14.67
N TYR A 158 -2.79 -11.60 -14.27
CA TYR A 158 -1.85 -10.48 -14.27
C TYR A 158 -0.78 -10.69 -15.35
N PRO A 159 -1.09 -10.42 -16.64
CA PRO A 159 -0.12 -10.61 -17.70
C PRO A 159 1.05 -9.64 -17.54
N ARG A 160 2.27 -10.12 -17.76
CA ARG A 160 3.43 -9.23 -17.90
C ARG A 160 3.31 -8.52 -19.26
N LYS A 161 3.40 -7.20 -19.28
CA LYS A 161 3.69 -6.52 -20.55
C LYS A 161 5.12 -6.89 -20.96
N ALA A 162 5.23 -7.41 -22.18
CA ALA A 162 6.51 -7.68 -22.83
C ALA A 162 7.30 -6.38 -22.99
#